data_e39c1553c99c8d69b6c3187b858ec480
#
_entry.id   e39c1553c99c8d69b6c3187b858ec480
#
_cell.length_a   1.000
_cell.length_b   1.000
_cell.length_c   1.000
_cell.angle_alpha   90.00
_cell.angle_beta   90.00
_cell.angle_gamma   90.00
#
_symmetry.space_group_name_H-M   'P 1'
#
loop_
_entity.id
_entity.type
_entity.pdbx_description
1 polymer ?
#
loop_
_entity_poly.entity_id
_entity_poly.type
_entity_poly.pdbx_seq_one_letter_code
_entity_poly.pdbx_strand_id
1 'polypeptide(L)'
;MEDKKKSDSKSAEGPKSKRTSRFSDMLLQVTTDLAKTKSLDEALETLVKITTSTIGAERGTIFLNDPATGELYSRIAQGNFRREIRILNTKGVAGWAFTKNEGVIIHDAYKDERFNKAVDVRTGFRTKSILCAPLRTVSGEEIGVSQILNKIDGEFEQDDLDMLEAMTEQAAIAIQGNIIVEQIEAARKQELEFLDVVSQVSSELELTPLLQKIITTISTMLDCERATLFINDEKTNELYTEVGEGLDEKSTIRIPNHLGISGTVFTSGKAVNIPHAYADLRFNPSFDKQTGFFTRSILCMPVFSKAGKTIGVSQVLNKRGGS
;
A
#
# COMPACT_ATOMS: atom_id res chain seq x y z
N MET A 1 81.06 -17.86 7.24
CA MET A 1 80.21 -18.10 8.38
C MET A 1 79.56 -16.77 8.72
N GLU A 2 78.36 -16.49 8.14
CA GLU A 2 77.62 -15.34 8.47
C GLU A 2 76.13 -15.75 8.57
N ASP A 3 75.66 -15.77 9.83
CA ASP A 3 74.30 -16.06 10.20
C ASP A 3 73.37 -14.89 9.85
N LYS A 4 72.49 -15.09 8.89
CA LYS A 4 71.36 -14.16 8.61
C LYS A 4 70.19 -14.47 9.54
N LYS A 5 70.04 -13.69 10.60
CA LYS A 5 68.82 -13.60 11.39
C LYS A 5 67.69 -13.04 10.51
N LYS A 6 66.70 -13.84 10.16
CA LYS A 6 65.39 -13.38 9.70
C LYS A 6 64.61 -12.81 10.89
N SER A 7 64.39 -11.52 10.90
CA SER A 7 63.45 -10.86 11.81
C SER A 7 62.05 -11.03 11.27
N ASP A 8 61.23 -11.86 11.92
CA ASP A 8 59.79 -11.92 11.75
C ASP A 8 59.17 -10.64 12.32
N SER A 9 58.86 -9.67 11.44
CA SER A 9 58.04 -8.54 11.82
C SER A 9 56.57 -8.93 11.73
N LYS A 10 55.99 -9.49 12.80
CA LYS A 10 54.57 -9.50 13.03
C LYS A 10 54.16 -8.06 13.32
N SER A 11 53.59 -7.34 12.29
CA SER A 11 52.90 -6.09 12.47
C SER A 11 51.65 -6.34 13.31
N ALA A 12 51.68 -5.87 14.56
CA ALA A 12 50.50 -5.86 15.42
C ALA A 12 49.50 -4.88 14.83
N GLU A 13 48.41 -5.38 14.21
CA GLU A 13 47.26 -4.55 13.83
C GLU A 13 46.68 -3.87 15.05
N GLY A 14 46.70 -2.57 15.09
CA GLY A 14 46.17 -1.75 16.17
C GLY A 14 44.64 -1.88 16.32
N PRO A 15 44.09 -1.55 17.49
CA PRO A 15 42.65 -1.72 17.78
C PRO A 15 41.72 -1.05 16.77
N LYS A 16 42.15 0.03 16.10
CA LYS A 16 41.39 0.69 15.02
C LYS A 16 41.27 -0.16 13.75
N SER A 17 42.31 -0.88 13.34
CA SER A 17 42.31 -1.77 12.17
C SER A 17 41.36 -2.96 12.35
N LYS A 18 41.32 -3.56 13.54
CA LYS A 18 40.41 -4.67 13.86
C LYS A 18 38.94 -4.24 13.90
N ARG A 19 38.66 -2.99 14.31
CA ARG A 19 37.31 -2.43 14.36
C ARG A 19 36.76 -2.17 12.94
N THR A 20 37.60 -1.57 12.07
CA THR A 20 37.22 -1.30 10.65
C THR A 20 36.98 -2.61 9.89
N SER A 21 37.82 -3.64 10.14
CA SER A 21 37.64 -4.97 9.52
C SER A 21 36.30 -5.60 9.95
N ARG A 22 35.97 -5.63 11.23
CA ARG A 22 34.71 -6.18 11.75
C ARG A 22 33.49 -5.48 11.17
N PHE A 23 33.54 -4.15 11.06
CA PHE A 23 32.45 -3.36 10.49
C PHE A 23 32.24 -3.69 9.00
N SER A 24 33.31 -3.76 8.22
CA SER A 24 33.26 -4.14 6.81
C SER A 24 32.75 -5.57 6.59
N ASP A 25 33.21 -6.52 7.39
CA ASP A 25 32.78 -7.92 7.31
C ASP A 25 31.27 -8.05 7.59
N MET A 26 30.78 -7.29 8.54
CA MET A 26 29.37 -7.27 8.91
C MET A 26 28.48 -6.64 7.81
N LEU A 27 28.89 -5.53 7.21
CA LEU A 27 28.15 -4.92 6.08
C LEU A 27 28.11 -5.88 4.89
N LEU A 28 29.21 -6.59 4.61
CA LEU A 28 29.24 -7.62 3.58
C LEU A 28 28.29 -8.77 3.89
N GLN A 29 28.21 -9.18 5.16
CA GLN A 29 27.26 -10.21 5.60
C GLN A 29 25.81 -9.76 5.41
N VAL A 30 25.45 -8.53 5.83
CA VAL A 30 24.13 -7.96 5.62
C VAL A 30 23.76 -7.99 4.14
N THR A 31 24.64 -7.48 3.27
CA THR A 31 24.43 -7.47 1.82
C THR A 31 24.24 -8.88 1.25
N THR A 32 25.10 -9.82 1.69
CA THR A 32 25.06 -11.20 1.20
C THR A 32 23.80 -11.94 1.64
N ASP A 33 23.37 -11.75 2.88
CA ASP A 33 22.19 -12.43 3.41
C ASP A 33 20.89 -11.84 2.85
N LEU A 34 20.83 -10.52 2.66
CA LEU A 34 19.70 -9.87 1.98
C LEU A 34 19.61 -10.24 0.49
N ALA A 35 20.73 -10.43 -0.19
CA ALA A 35 20.74 -10.86 -1.59
C ALA A 35 20.17 -12.28 -1.81
N LYS A 36 20.06 -13.10 -0.76
CA LYS A 36 19.48 -14.44 -0.80
C LYS A 36 17.97 -14.45 -0.58
N THR A 37 17.41 -13.36 -0.08
CA THR A 37 15.98 -13.25 0.21
C THR A 37 15.16 -13.17 -1.08
N LYS A 38 13.99 -13.81 -1.07
CA LYS A 38 13.11 -13.92 -2.24
C LYS A 38 11.84 -13.07 -2.13
N SER A 39 11.63 -12.44 -1.00
CA SER A 39 10.47 -11.60 -0.74
C SER A 39 10.84 -10.43 0.17
N LEU A 40 9.99 -9.41 0.17
CA LEU A 40 10.12 -8.28 1.08
C LEU A 40 10.09 -8.73 2.54
N ASP A 41 9.19 -9.66 2.89
CA ASP A 41 9.08 -10.17 4.27
C ASP A 41 10.36 -10.87 4.74
N GLU A 42 10.96 -11.73 3.90
CA GLU A 42 12.24 -12.37 4.21
C GLU A 42 13.39 -11.35 4.38
N ALA A 43 13.42 -10.30 3.55
CA ALA A 43 14.43 -9.25 3.65
C ALA A 43 14.29 -8.46 4.96
N LEU A 44 13.07 -8.07 5.32
CA LEU A 44 12.77 -7.37 6.56
C LEU A 44 13.10 -8.23 7.80
N GLU A 45 12.69 -9.50 7.80
CA GLU A 45 12.99 -10.44 8.89
C GLU A 45 14.50 -10.64 9.07
N THR A 46 15.21 -10.82 7.96
CA THR A 46 16.67 -10.97 7.96
C THR A 46 17.35 -9.72 8.53
N LEU A 47 16.94 -8.53 8.12
CA LEU A 47 17.50 -7.28 8.62
C LEU A 47 17.22 -7.11 10.12
N VAL A 48 15.99 -7.34 10.58
CA VAL A 48 15.64 -7.27 12.01
C VAL A 48 16.47 -8.23 12.82
N LYS A 49 16.67 -9.46 12.36
CA LYS A 49 17.48 -10.49 13.04
C LYS A 49 18.95 -10.07 13.12
N ILE A 50 19.54 -9.62 12.03
CA ILE A 50 20.95 -9.24 12.00
C ILE A 50 21.17 -8.01 12.89
N THR A 51 20.35 -6.96 12.75
CA THR A 51 20.49 -5.71 13.53
C THR A 51 20.36 -5.96 15.04
N THR A 52 19.32 -6.69 15.46
CA THR A 52 19.13 -7.05 16.88
C THR A 52 20.27 -7.88 17.46
N SER A 53 20.74 -8.90 16.73
CA SER A 53 21.82 -9.77 17.21
C SER A 53 23.17 -9.05 17.27
N THR A 54 23.46 -8.19 16.28
CA THR A 54 24.71 -7.46 16.19
C THR A 54 24.83 -6.37 17.25
N ILE A 55 23.74 -5.61 17.45
CA ILE A 55 23.68 -4.54 18.44
C ILE A 55 23.49 -5.08 19.86
N GLY A 56 23.00 -6.32 20.01
CA GLY A 56 22.73 -6.93 21.30
C GLY A 56 21.51 -6.32 21.99
N ALA A 57 20.35 -6.46 21.39
CA ALA A 57 19.09 -5.91 21.89
C ALA A 57 17.98 -6.97 21.99
N GLU A 58 16.96 -6.69 22.81
CA GLU A 58 15.87 -7.63 23.06
C GLU A 58 14.92 -7.76 21.87
N ARG A 59 14.66 -6.67 21.14
CA ARG A 59 13.71 -6.63 20.00
C ARG A 59 14.10 -5.64 18.92
N GLY A 60 13.69 -5.95 17.70
CA GLY A 60 13.75 -5.07 16.56
C GLY A 60 12.43 -5.03 15.79
N THR A 61 12.17 -3.92 15.16
CA THR A 61 11.01 -3.70 14.28
C THR A 61 11.43 -2.79 13.13
N ILE A 62 10.99 -3.13 11.93
CA ILE A 62 11.12 -2.23 10.78
C ILE A 62 9.73 -1.75 10.41
N PHE A 63 9.61 -0.45 10.32
CA PHE A 63 8.42 0.23 9.82
C PHE A 63 8.69 0.71 8.41
N LEU A 64 7.80 0.39 7.47
CA LEU A 64 7.78 0.97 6.13
C LEU A 64 6.78 2.12 6.08
N ASN A 65 7.04 3.10 5.24
CA ASN A 65 6.13 4.21 5.03
C ASN A 65 5.06 3.84 3.98
N ASP A 66 3.81 4.11 4.31
CA ASP A 66 2.69 4.08 3.39
C ASP A 66 2.34 5.52 2.99
N PRO A 67 2.76 5.99 1.81
CA PRO A 67 2.52 7.37 1.40
C PRO A 67 1.04 7.67 1.15
N ALA A 68 0.21 6.66 0.88
CA ALA A 68 -1.21 6.85 0.63
C ALA A 68 -2.00 7.15 1.91
N THR A 69 -1.58 6.55 3.04
CA THR A 69 -2.25 6.74 4.34
C THR A 69 -1.52 7.70 5.27
N GLY A 70 -0.24 8.01 4.98
CA GLY A 70 0.61 8.79 5.88
C GLY A 70 0.98 8.03 7.16
N GLU A 71 1.07 6.72 7.09
CA GLU A 71 1.38 5.85 8.21
C GLU A 71 2.69 5.10 8.02
N LEU A 72 3.34 4.82 9.15
CA LEU A 72 4.37 3.80 9.25
C LEU A 72 3.73 2.48 9.68
N TYR A 73 3.98 1.42 8.93
CA TYR A 73 3.44 0.10 9.25
C TYR A 73 4.56 -0.94 9.38
N SER A 74 4.43 -1.85 10.36
CA SER A 74 5.37 -2.95 10.52
C SER A 74 4.79 -4.23 9.95
N ARG A 75 5.45 -4.80 8.94
CA ARG A 75 5.13 -6.16 8.45
C ARG A 75 5.76 -7.23 9.36
N ILE A 76 6.93 -6.92 9.90
CA ILE A 76 7.73 -7.82 10.73
C ILE A 76 8.06 -7.11 12.05
N ALA A 77 7.69 -7.74 13.17
CA ALA A 77 8.09 -7.36 14.51
C ALA A 77 8.49 -8.61 15.30
N GLN A 78 9.64 -8.58 15.96
CA GLN A 78 10.07 -9.69 16.83
C GLN A 78 9.16 -9.77 18.07
N GLY A 79 8.77 -11.00 18.45
CA GLY A 79 7.92 -11.29 19.59
C GLY A 79 6.61 -11.97 19.19
N ASN A 80 5.68 -12.13 20.16
CA ASN A 80 4.40 -12.84 19.96
C ASN A 80 3.34 -12.05 19.16
N PHE A 81 3.75 -10.99 18.44
CA PHE A 81 2.82 -10.15 17.69
C PHE A 81 2.61 -10.72 16.28
N ARG A 82 1.39 -11.22 16.04
CA ARG A 82 0.91 -11.63 14.72
C ARG A 82 0.13 -10.52 13.99
N ARG A 83 0.12 -9.30 14.53
CA ARG A 83 -0.65 -8.18 13.93
C ARG A 83 0.29 -7.07 13.51
N GLU A 84 0.04 -6.54 12.34
CA GLU A 84 0.66 -5.32 11.83
C GLU A 84 0.45 -4.16 12.81
N ILE A 85 1.52 -3.43 13.13
CA ILE A 85 1.47 -2.21 13.92
C ILE A 85 1.45 -1.04 12.95
N ARG A 86 0.41 -0.21 13.00
CA ARG A 86 0.31 1.04 12.25
C ARG A 86 0.36 2.23 13.18
N ILE A 87 1.14 3.24 12.82
CA ILE A 87 1.30 4.51 13.53
C ILE A 87 1.41 5.63 12.52
N LEU A 88 0.90 6.81 12.84
CA LEU A 88 1.12 7.98 11.98
C LEU A 88 2.62 8.24 11.81
N ASN A 89 3.05 8.51 10.57
CA ASN A 89 4.46 8.74 10.23
C ASN A 89 5.05 10.03 10.85
N THR A 90 4.23 10.82 11.55
CA THR A 90 4.62 12.03 12.30
C THR A 90 4.60 11.82 13.81
N LYS A 91 4.24 10.62 14.31
CA LYS A 91 4.04 10.38 15.75
C LYS A 91 4.99 9.34 16.30
N GLY A 92 5.31 9.51 17.58
CA GLY A 92 6.21 8.59 18.29
C GLY A 92 7.68 8.83 17.94
N VAL A 93 8.55 7.99 18.49
CA VAL A 93 9.99 8.04 18.22
C VAL A 93 10.29 7.66 16.78
N ALA A 94 9.61 6.61 16.25
CA ALA A 94 9.77 6.18 14.87
C ALA A 94 9.32 7.28 13.88
N GLY A 95 8.16 7.92 14.12
CA GLY A 95 7.68 9.02 13.29
C GLY A 95 8.59 10.25 13.36
N TRP A 96 9.21 10.51 14.50
CA TRP A 96 10.21 11.57 14.63
C TRP A 96 11.45 11.26 13.79
N ALA A 97 12.01 10.05 13.91
CA ALA A 97 13.18 9.64 13.14
C ALA A 97 12.90 9.66 11.62
N PHE A 98 11.70 9.27 11.21
CA PHE A 98 11.24 9.34 9.83
C PHE A 98 11.16 10.79 9.32
N THR A 99 10.44 11.68 10.05
CA THR A 99 10.19 13.04 9.57
C THR A 99 11.41 13.96 9.68
N LYS A 100 12.33 13.70 10.62
CA LYS A 100 13.60 14.43 10.75
C LYS A 100 14.70 13.88 9.88
N ASN A 101 14.52 12.65 9.41
CA ASN A 101 15.53 11.88 8.67
C ASN A 101 16.84 11.77 9.48
N GLU A 102 16.72 11.56 10.78
CA GLU A 102 17.83 11.51 11.72
C GLU A 102 17.69 10.31 12.64
N GLY A 103 18.83 9.66 12.96
CA GLY A 103 18.88 8.62 13.96
C GLY A 103 18.77 9.19 15.39
N VAL A 104 18.28 8.38 16.32
CA VAL A 104 18.10 8.80 17.71
C VAL A 104 18.35 7.67 18.70
N ILE A 105 19.02 8.02 19.81
CA ILE A 105 19.23 7.15 20.98
C ILE A 105 18.38 7.68 22.13
N ILE A 106 17.60 6.80 22.77
CA ILE A 106 16.80 7.11 23.97
C ILE A 106 17.15 6.12 25.05
N HIS A 107 17.80 6.58 26.12
CA HIS A 107 18.21 5.75 27.25
C HIS A 107 17.07 5.37 28.19
N ASP A 108 16.06 6.23 28.32
CA ASP A 108 14.85 5.97 29.12
C ASP A 108 13.59 6.37 28.31
N ALA A 109 12.95 5.35 27.72
CA ALA A 109 11.77 5.55 26.88
C ALA A 109 10.61 6.23 27.62
N TYR A 110 10.44 5.97 28.93
CA TYR A 110 9.33 6.52 29.69
C TYR A 110 9.50 8.00 30.06
N LYS A 111 10.73 8.54 29.94
CA LYS A 111 11.02 9.97 30.12
C LYS A 111 10.97 10.78 28.83
N ASP A 112 10.96 10.12 27.65
CA ASP A 112 10.88 10.79 26.37
C ASP A 112 9.41 11.09 26.03
N GLU A 113 9.11 12.37 25.75
CA GLU A 113 7.75 12.84 25.47
C GLU A 113 7.17 12.25 24.17
N ARG A 114 8.03 11.82 23.25
CA ARG A 114 7.65 11.19 21.98
C ARG A 114 7.19 9.74 22.16
N PHE A 115 7.56 9.10 23.27
CA PHE A 115 7.28 7.70 23.49
C PHE A 115 5.80 7.43 23.78
N ASN A 116 5.19 6.54 23.00
CA ASN A 116 3.78 6.16 23.20
C ASN A 116 3.65 4.93 24.12
N LYS A 117 3.42 5.18 25.40
CA LYS A 117 3.24 4.15 26.43
C LYS A 117 2.06 3.18 26.17
N ALA A 118 1.08 3.59 25.36
CA ALA A 118 -0.06 2.72 25.03
C ALA A 118 0.35 1.49 24.19
N VAL A 119 1.47 1.56 23.48
CA VAL A 119 2.01 0.41 22.74
C VAL A 119 2.47 -0.66 23.72
N ASP A 120 3.21 -0.31 24.75
CA ASP A 120 3.67 -1.25 25.79
C ASP A 120 2.49 -1.93 26.49
N VAL A 121 1.46 -1.15 26.85
CA VAL A 121 0.25 -1.69 27.48
C VAL A 121 -0.46 -2.73 26.59
N ARG A 122 -0.54 -2.47 25.28
CA ARG A 122 -1.18 -3.41 24.34
C ARG A 122 -0.35 -4.64 24.07
N THR A 123 0.99 -4.49 24.11
CA THR A 123 1.92 -5.56 23.74
C THR A 123 2.37 -6.41 24.94
N GLY A 124 2.20 -5.90 26.14
CA GLY A 124 2.74 -6.49 27.37
C GLY A 124 4.28 -6.44 27.42
N PHE A 125 4.91 -5.70 26.50
CA PHE A 125 6.36 -5.49 26.46
C PHE A 125 6.71 -4.18 27.17
N ARG A 126 7.76 -4.18 27.98
CA ARG A 126 8.25 -2.97 28.62
C ARG A 126 9.46 -2.42 27.89
N THR A 127 9.26 -1.33 27.19
CA THR A 127 10.35 -0.60 26.53
C THR A 127 11.14 0.20 27.56
N LYS A 128 12.45 -0.01 27.63
CA LYS A 128 13.40 0.69 28.50
C LYS A 128 14.18 1.73 27.70
N SER A 129 14.88 1.27 26.66
CA SER A 129 15.70 2.10 25.80
C SER A 129 15.36 1.87 24.32
N ILE A 130 15.59 2.88 23.50
CA ILE A 130 15.26 2.86 22.06
C ILE A 130 16.47 3.35 21.27
N LEU A 131 16.79 2.62 20.22
CA LEU A 131 17.66 3.03 19.14
C LEU A 131 16.85 3.04 17.85
N CYS A 132 16.84 4.15 17.13
CA CYS A 132 16.02 4.30 15.95
C CYS A 132 16.81 4.98 14.84
N ALA A 133 16.79 4.42 13.64
CA ALA A 133 17.44 4.97 12.46
C ALA A 133 16.50 4.97 11.25
N PRO A 134 16.51 6.01 10.42
CA PRO A 134 15.74 6.05 9.19
C PRO A 134 16.28 5.03 8.19
N LEU A 135 15.38 4.48 7.38
CA LEU A 135 15.67 3.62 6.24
C LEU A 135 15.58 4.47 4.98
N ARG A 136 16.72 4.73 4.34
CA ARG A 136 16.85 5.65 3.20
C ARG A 136 17.27 4.91 1.94
N THR A 137 16.73 5.31 0.82
CA THR A 137 17.25 4.91 -0.50
C THR A 137 18.59 5.58 -0.78
N VAL A 138 19.28 5.13 -1.81
CA VAL A 138 20.50 5.78 -2.31
C VAL A 138 20.27 7.24 -2.77
N SER A 139 19.04 7.55 -3.19
CA SER A 139 18.62 8.92 -3.53
C SER A 139 18.31 9.79 -2.33
N GLY A 140 18.33 9.24 -1.11
CA GLY A 140 18.03 9.95 0.12
C GLY A 140 16.53 10.02 0.48
N GLU A 141 15.68 9.29 -0.25
CA GLU A 141 14.26 9.18 0.05
C GLU A 141 14.04 8.25 1.25
N GLU A 142 13.21 8.67 2.21
CA GLU A 142 12.87 7.87 3.39
C GLU A 142 11.78 6.85 3.04
N ILE A 143 12.13 5.58 3.08
CA ILE A 143 11.20 4.46 2.84
C ILE A 143 10.67 3.85 4.14
N GLY A 144 11.26 4.19 5.27
CA GLY A 144 10.84 3.65 6.55
C GLY A 144 11.79 3.94 7.70
N VAL A 145 11.69 3.17 8.76
CA VAL A 145 12.49 3.31 10.00
C VAL A 145 12.81 1.94 10.59
N SER A 146 14.05 1.75 11.02
CA SER A 146 14.44 0.62 11.87
C SER A 146 14.47 1.05 13.33
N GLN A 147 13.79 0.33 14.19
CA GLN A 147 13.71 0.59 15.62
C GLN A 147 14.15 -0.64 16.40
N ILE A 148 15.14 -0.46 17.26
CA ILE A 148 15.73 -1.49 18.12
C ILE A 148 15.42 -1.12 19.57
N LEU A 149 14.98 -2.11 20.37
CA LEU A 149 14.48 -1.89 21.72
C LEU A 149 15.30 -2.68 22.74
N ASN A 150 15.58 -2.04 23.86
CA ASN A 150 16.21 -2.60 25.05
C ASN A 150 17.59 -3.23 24.77
N LYS A 151 18.63 -2.44 24.89
CA LYS A 151 20.01 -2.96 24.92
C LYS A 151 20.13 -4.01 26.02
N ILE A 152 20.70 -5.18 25.71
CA ILE A 152 20.84 -6.30 26.67
C ILE A 152 21.93 -5.97 27.66
N ASP A 153 23.11 -5.58 27.17
CA ASP A 153 24.27 -5.27 28.00
C ASP A 153 24.64 -3.80 27.85
N GLY A 154 24.54 -3.03 28.95
CA GLY A 154 24.88 -1.61 28.98
C GLY A 154 23.77 -0.71 28.42
N GLU A 155 24.16 0.37 27.79
CA GLU A 155 23.28 1.38 27.15
C GLU A 155 23.59 1.47 25.66
N PHE A 156 22.64 1.98 24.86
CA PHE A 156 22.93 2.30 23.47
C PHE A 156 23.91 3.47 23.39
N GLU A 157 24.93 3.31 22.58
CA GLU A 157 25.98 4.30 22.33
C GLU A 157 25.94 4.80 20.87
N GLN A 158 26.70 5.86 20.57
CA GLN A 158 26.80 6.39 19.20
C GLN A 158 27.28 5.33 18.21
N ASP A 159 28.19 4.45 18.64
CA ASP A 159 28.66 3.34 17.81
C ASP A 159 27.54 2.37 17.40
N ASP A 160 26.55 2.15 18.27
CA ASP A 160 25.37 1.34 17.93
C ASP A 160 24.49 2.03 16.88
N LEU A 161 24.35 3.37 16.99
CA LEU A 161 23.61 4.16 16.03
C LEU A 161 24.29 4.18 14.66
N ASP A 162 25.57 4.47 14.61
CA ASP A 162 26.37 4.47 13.37
C ASP A 162 26.28 3.10 12.68
N MET A 163 26.31 2.02 13.49
CA MET A 163 26.16 0.65 13.00
C MET A 163 24.76 0.38 12.44
N LEU A 164 23.71 0.80 13.14
CA LEU A 164 22.33 0.62 12.68
C LEU A 164 22.10 1.40 11.38
N GLU A 165 22.55 2.65 11.29
CA GLU A 165 22.44 3.47 10.09
C GLU A 165 23.13 2.82 8.88
N ALA A 166 24.37 2.36 9.06
CA ALA A 166 25.09 1.69 7.98
C ALA A 166 24.42 0.39 7.52
N MET A 167 23.86 -0.40 8.45
CA MET A 167 23.10 -1.62 8.12
C MET A 167 21.81 -1.29 7.36
N THR A 168 21.07 -0.25 7.78
CA THR A 168 19.82 0.16 7.13
C THR A 168 20.07 0.74 5.75
N GLU A 169 21.14 1.50 5.55
CA GLU A 169 21.55 2.00 4.22
C GLU A 169 21.88 0.86 3.26
N GLN A 170 22.63 -0.16 3.70
CA GLN A 170 22.91 -1.33 2.86
C GLN A 170 21.64 -2.14 2.55
N ALA A 171 20.75 -2.26 3.51
CA ALA A 171 19.49 -3.00 3.36
C ALA A 171 18.46 -2.27 2.47
N ALA A 172 18.49 -0.95 2.45
CA ALA A 172 17.51 -0.14 1.72
C ALA A 172 17.43 -0.49 0.23
N ILE A 173 18.57 -0.80 -0.40
CA ILE A 173 18.63 -1.20 -1.82
C ILE A 173 17.83 -2.48 -2.06
N ALA A 174 18.06 -3.51 -1.23
CA ALA A 174 17.35 -4.79 -1.37
C ALA A 174 15.85 -4.65 -1.04
N ILE A 175 15.52 -3.89 0.02
CA ILE A 175 14.14 -3.63 0.43
C ILE A 175 13.38 -2.85 -0.65
N GLN A 176 13.97 -1.79 -1.19
CA GLN A 176 13.36 -1.00 -2.28
C GLN A 176 13.14 -1.87 -3.52
N GLY A 177 14.11 -2.72 -3.88
CA GLY A 177 13.96 -3.65 -4.99
C GLY A 177 12.77 -4.60 -4.79
N ASN A 178 12.63 -5.18 -3.61
CA ASN A 178 11.49 -6.04 -3.29
C ASN A 178 10.14 -5.29 -3.29
N ILE A 179 10.09 -4.06 -2.78
CA ILE A 179 8.88 -3.21 -2.84
C ILE A 179 8.45 -2.97 -4.29
N ILE A 180 9.40 -2.63 -5.16
CA ILE A 180 9.13 -2.41 -6.60
C ILE A 180 8.62 -3.69 -7.25
N VAL A 181 9.23 -4.84 -6.97
CA VAL A 181 8.78 -6.14 -7.50
C VAL A 181 7.35 -6.44 -7.06
N GLU A 182 7.02 -6.30 -5.77
CA GLU A 182 5.65 -6.50 -5.27
C GLU A 182 4.64 -5.57 -5.97
N GLN A 183 5.01 -4.29 -6.18
CA GLN A 183 4.15 -3.34 -6.89
C GLN A 183 3.91 -3.73 -8.35
N ILE A 184 4.96 -4.17 -9.06
CA ILE A 184 4.86 -4.64 -10.45
C ILE A 184 4.00 -5.90 -10.53
N GLU A 185 4.19 -6.86 -9.62
CA GLU A 185 3.39 -8.09 -9.58
C GLU A 185 1.91 -7.81 -9.29
N ALA A 186 1.62 -6.90 -8.35
CA ALA A 186 0.26 -6.48 -8.04
C ALA A 186 -0.41 -5.80 -9.24
N ALA A 187 0.29 -4.86 -9.90
CA ALA A 187 -0.21 -4.19 -11.10
C ALA A 187 -0.46 -5.18 -12.25
N ARG A 188 0.48 -6.11 -12.48
CA ARG A 188 0.35 -7.15 -13.51
C ARG A 188 -0.83 -8.08 -13.23
N LYS A 189 -1.03 -8.47 -11.98
CA LYS A 189 -2.17 -9.30 -11.60
C LYS A 189 -3.49 -8.59 -11.92
N GLN A 190 -3.60 -7.32 -11.57
CA GLN A 190 -4.79 -6.51 -11.86
C GLN A 190 -5.02 -6.38 -13.38
N GLU A 191 -3.95 -6.20 -14.17
CA GLU A 191 -4.05 -6.15 -15.63
C GLU A 191 -4.55 -7.48 -16.22
N LEU A 192 -4.02 -8.62 -15.75
CA LEU A 192 -4.45 -9.94 -16.21
C LEU A 192 -5.91 -10.22 -15.84
N GLU A 193 -6.35 -9.88 -14.64
CA GLU A 193 -7.74 -9.99 -14.22
C GLU A 193 -8.67 -9.16 -15.12
N PHE A 194 -8.25 -7.94 -15.47
CA PHE A 194 -8.98 -7.09 -16.41
C PHE A 194 -9.06 -7.69 -17.81
N LEU A 195 -7.94 -8.21 -18.36
CA LEU A 195 -7.91 -8.86 -19.68
C LEU A 195 -8.77 -10.13 -19.73
N ASP A 196 -8.78 -10.93 -18.67
CA ASP A 196 -9.63 -12.11 -18.58
C ASP A 196 -11.13 -11.73 -18.66
N VAL A 197 -11.52 -10.70 -17.93
CA VAL A 197 -12.86 -10.14 -17.98
C VAL A 197 -13.23 -9.65 -19.37
N VAL A 198 -12.35 -8.88 -20.04
CA VAL A 198 -12.58 -8.40 -21.40
C VAL A 198 -12.72 -9.57 -22.39
N SER A 199 -11.88 -10.58 -22.26
CA SER A 199 -11.94 -11.79 -23.10
C SER A 199 -13.25 -12.56 -22.94
N GLN A 200 -13.70 -12.74 -21.70
CA GLN A 200 -14.98 -13.40 -21.41
C GLN A 200 -16.18 -12.64 -21.98
N VAL A 201 -16.20 -11.31 -21.87
CA VAL A 201 -17.26 -10.47 -22.44
C VAL A 201 -17.25 -10.56 -23.98
N SER A 202 -16.07 -10.56 -24.60
CA SER A 202 -15.95 -10.57 -26.07
C SER A 202 -16.28 -11.91 -26.73
N SER A 203 -16.42 -12.98 -25.96
CA SER A 203 -16.76 -14.31 -26.49
C SER A 203 -18.27 -14.55 -26.69
N GLU A 204 -19.14 -13.66 -26.18
CA GLU A 204 -20.58 -13.81 -26.30
C GLU A 204 -21.07 -13.30 -27.66
N LEU A 205 -21.82 -14.13 -28.40
CA LEU A 205 -22.32 -13.82 -29.75
C LEU A 205 -23.73 -13.22 -29.75
N GLU A 206 -24.52 -13.44 -28.70
CA GLU A 206 -25.86 -12.89 -28.55
C GLU A 206 -25.85 -11.57 -27.74
N LEU A 207 -26.61 -10.58 -28.20
CA LEU A 207 -26.57 -9.22 -27.64
C LEU A 207 -27.04 -9.17 -26.17
N THR A 208 -28.17 -9.80 -25.86
CA THR A 208 -28.75 -9.75 -24.50
C THR A 208 -27.89 -10.44 -23.45
N PRO A 209 -27.39 -11.69 -23.66
CA PRO A 209 -26.41 -12.30 -22.77
C PRO A 209 -25.12 -11.48 -22.63
N LEU A 210 -24.62 -10.90 -23.73
CA LEU A 210 -23.45 -10.02 -23.71
C LEU A 210 -23.67 -8.81 -22.80
N LEU A 211 -24.79 -8.09 -22.97
CA LEU A 211 -25.15 -6.93 -22.16
C LEU A 211 -25.29 -7.33 -20.68
N GLN A 212 -25.93 -8.46 -20.38
CA GLN A 212 -26.06 -8.97 -19.02
C GLN A 212 -24.69 -9.23 -18.39
N LYS A 213 -23.80 -9.90 -19.12
CA LYS A 213 -22.45 -10.18 -18.66
C LYS A 213 -21.63 -8.90 -18.41
N ILE A 214 -21.75 -7.89 -19.26
CA ILE A 214 -21.13 -6.57 -19.08
C ILE A 214 -21.61 -5.96 -17.77
N ILE A 215 -22.92 -5.92 -17.52
CA ILE A 215 -23.51 -5.31 -16.32
C ILE A 215 -23.03 -6.03 -15.04
N THR A 216 -23.10 -7.35 -15.00
CA THR A 216 -22.64 -8.15 -13.86
C THR A 216 -21.14 -7.97 -13.60
N THR A 217 -20.36 -7.90 -14.68
CA THR A 217 -18.92 -7.66 -14.59
C THR A 217 -18.60 -6.29 -14.01
N ILE A 218 -19.25 -5.24 -14.50
CA ILE A 218 -19.09 -3.85 -14.00
C ILE A 218 -19.45 -3.79 -12.52
N SER A 219 -20.57 -4.39 -12.12
CA SER A 219 -21.04 -4.44 -10.73
C SER A 219 -20.02 -5.12 -9.81
N THR A 220 -19.48 -6.25 -10.24
CA THR A 220 -18.48 -6.99 -9.48
C THR A 220 -17.15 -6.23 -9.38
N MET A 221 -16.61 -5.75 -10.50
CA MET A 221 -15.32 -5.05 -10.53
C MET A 221 -15.34 -3.74 -9.75
N LEU A 222 -16.46 -3.00 -9.79
CA LEU A 222 -16.60 -1.74 -9.08
C LEU A 222 -17.12 -1.92 -7.66
N ASP A 223 -17.42 -3.16 -7.24
CA ASP A 223 -18.00 -3.47 -5.93
C ASP A 223 -19.17 -2.54 -5.58
N CYS A 224 -20.20 -2.53 -6.41
CA CYS A 224 -21.40 -1.71 -6.27
C CYS A 224 -22.66 -2.56 -6.02
N GLU A 225 -23.76 -1.91 -5.63
CA GLU A 225 -25.01 -2.62 -5.35
C GLU A 225 -25.81 -2.91 -6.61
N ARG A 226 -25.73 -2.02 -7.59
CA ARG A 226 -26.44 -2.15 -8.89
C ARG A 226 -25.63 -1.54 -10.02
N ALA A 227 -25.75 -2.16 -11.18
CA ALA A 227 -25.26 -1.61 -12.44
C ALA A 227 -26.36 -1.69 -13.51
N THR A 228 -26.39 -0.69 -14.40
CA THR A 228 -27.39 -0.57 -15.46
C THR A 228 -26.72 -0.02 -16.72
N LEU A 229 -27.05 -0.59 -17.87
CA LEU A 229 -26.66 -0.06 -19.16
C LEU A 229 -27.90 0.50 -19.88
N PHE A 230 -27.86 1.77 -20.19
CA PHE A 230 -28.86 2.47 -20.98
C PHE A 230 -28.36 2.63 -22.42
N ILE A 231 -29.17 2.24 -23.38
CA ILE A 231 -28.94 2.45 -24.81
C ILE A 231 -29.86 3.55 -25.31
N ASN A 232 -29.39 4.38 -26.25
CA ASN A 232 -30.19 5.44 -26.82
C ASN A 232 -31.06 4.91 -27.95
N ASP A 233 -32.36 5.17 -27.86
CA ASP A 233 -33.32 4.99 -28.95
C ASP A 233 -33.41 6.30 -29.71
N GLU A 234 -32.83 6.37 -30.91
CA GLU A 234 -32.82 7.58 -31.74
C GLU A 234 -34.22 7.97 -32.25
N LYS A 235 -35.16 7.02 -32.30
CA LYS A 235 -36.51 7.28 -32.80
C LYS A 235 -37.38 7.99 -31.76
N THR A 236 -37.22 7.61 -30.49
CA THR A 236 -38.02 8.18 -29.40
C THR A 236 -37.27 9.25 -28.62
N ASN A 237 -35.95 9.42 -28.85
CA ASN A 237 -35.04 10.26 -28.06
C ASN A 237 -35.04 9.87 -26.57
N GLU A 238 -35.05 8.59 -26.30
CA GLU A 238 -35.02 8.03 -24.94
C GLU A 238 -33.82 7.15 -24.74
N LEU A 239 -33.34 7.11 -23.52
CA LEU A 239 -32.44 6.06 -23.01
C LEU A 239 -33.32 4.95 -22.45
N TYR A 240 -33.09 3.72 -22.90
CA TYR A 240 -33.79 2.56 -22.39
C TYR A 240 -32.81 1.48 -21.91
N THR A 241 -33.19 0.70 -20.92
CA THR A 241 -32.43 -0.45 -20.50
C THR A 241 -33.15 -1.75 -20.80
N GLU A 242 -32.48 -2.67 -21.45
CA GLU A 242 -32.91 -4.07 -21.58
C GLU A 242 -32.40 -4.94 -20.44
N VAL A 243 -31.32 -4.46 -19.76
CA VAL A 243 -30.59 -5.23 -18.76
C VAL A 243 -30.17 -4.36 -17.61
N GLY A 244 -30.48 -4.78 -16.40
CA GLY A 244 -30.07 -4.10 -15.17
C GLY A 244 -30.19 -5.02 -13.97
N GLU A 245 -29.26 -4.94 -13.02
CA GLU A 245 -29.34 -5.71 -11.80
C GLU A 245 -30.48 -5.25 -10.90
N GLY A 246 -31.30 -6.21 -10.45
CA GLY A 246 -32.46 -5.96 -9.58
C GLY A 246 -33.67 -5.37 -10.31
N LEU A 247 -33.72 -5.47 -11.63
CA LEU A 247 -34.91 -5.23 -12.42
C LEU A 247 -35.55 -6.60 -12.76
N ASP A 248 -36.88 -6.70 -12.66
CA ASP A 248 -37.60 -7.84 -13.17
C ASP A 248 -37.45 -7.92 -14.69
N GLU A 249 -37.35 -9.11 -15.26
CA GLU A 249 -37.17 -9.38 -16.71
C GLU A 249 -38.17 -8.66 -17.63
N LYS A 250 -39.25 -8.09 -17.06
CA LYS A 250 -40.30 -7.39 -17.81
C LYS A 250 -40.29 -5.87 -17.65
N SER A 251 -39.38 -5.29 -16.84
CA SER A 251 -39.39 -3.84 -16.58
C SER A 251 -38.25 -3.13 -17.32
N THR A 252 -38.57 -2.68 -18.55
CA THR A 252 -37.71 -1.75 -19.28
C THR A 252 -37.88 -0.35 -18.72
N ILE A 253 -36.82 0.24 -18.17
CA ILE A 253 -36.80 1.66 -17.78
C ILE A 253 -36.55 2.49 -19.04
N ARG A 254 -37.44 3.47 -19.31
CA ARG A 254 -37.25 4.46 -20.37
C ARG A 254 -37.24 5.86 -19.76
N ILE A 255 -36.25 6.65 -20.14
CA ILE A 255 -36.06 8.03 -19.68
C ILE A 255 -35.72 8.94 -20.87
N PRO A 256 -36.20 10.18 -20.95
CA PRO A 256 -35.75 11.11 -21.97
C PRO A 256 -34.21 11.26 -21.94
N ASN A 257 -33.58 11.19 -23.13
CA ASN A 257 -32.12 11.15 -23.26
C ASN A 257 -31.40 12.46 -22.90
N HIS A 258 -32.12 13.49 -22.52
CA HIS A 258 -31.59 14.79 -22.07
C HIS A 258 -31.89 15.10 -20.59
N LEU A 259 -32.66 14.25 -19.89
CA LEU A 259 -33.03 14.49 -18.50
C LEU A 259 -32.29 13.61 -17.51
N GLY A 260 -32.14 14.14 -16.31
CA GLY A 260 -31.48 13.43 -15.19
C GLY A 260 -29.99 13.32 -15.37
N ILE A 261 -29.37 12.47 -14.52
CA ILE A 261 -27.92 12.22 -14.53
C ILE A 261 -27.52 11.51 -15.81
N SER A 262 -28.21 10.41 -16.17
CA SER A 262 -27.94 9.64 -17.38
C SER A 262 -28.09 10.47 -18.65
N GLY A 263 -29.11 11.28 -18.74
CA GLY A 263 -29.31 12.19 -19.88
C GLY A 263 -28.23 13.28 -19.97
N THR A 264 -27.80 13.82 -18.85
CA THR A 264 -26.68 14.78 -18.81
C THR A 264 -25.39 14.15 -19.32
N VAL A 265 -25.09 12.92 -18.90
CA VAL A 265 -23.90 12.18 -19.35
C VAL A 265 -23.97 11.83 -20.81
N PHE A 266 -25.13 11.38 -21.28
CA PHE A 266 -25.36 11.05 -22.67
C PHE A 266 -25.15 12.26 -23.60
N THR A 267 -25.73 13.41 -23.25
CA THR A 267 -25.65 14.63 -24.06
C THR A 267 -24.30 15.33 -24.00
N SER A 268 -23.65 15.31 -22.84
CA SER A 268 -22.34 15.95 -22.66
C SER A 268 -21.14 15.08 -23.09
N GLY A 269 -21.33 13.77 -23.16
CA GLY A 269 -20.25 12.81 -23.38
C GLY A 269 -19.19 12.79 -22.25
N LYS A 270 -19.53 13.32 -21.06
CA LYS A 270 -18.61 13.40 -19.90
C LYS A 270 -19.11 12.54 -18.75
N ALA A 271 -18.21 11.76 -18.17
CA ALA A 271 -18.50 10.97 -16.98
C ALA A 271 -18.77 11.88 -15.77
N VAL A 272 -19.63 11.41 -14.87
CA VAL A 272 -19.89 12.06 -13.58
C VAL A 272 -19.80 11.06 -12.44
N ASN A 273 -19.20 11.49 -11.34
CA ASN A 273 -19.15 10.76 -10.08
C ASN A 273 -19.85 11.61 -9.01
N ILE A 274 -20.92 11.07 -8.42
CA ILE A 274 -21.79 11.77 -7.48
C ILE A 274 -21.79 10.99 -6.17
N PRO A 275 -21.07 11.45 -5.14
CA PRO A 275 -21.01 10.76 -3.85
C PRO A 275 -22.31 10.84 -3.04
N HIS A 276 -23.16 11.85 -3.30
CA HIS A 276 -24.43 12.07 -2.61
C HIS A 276 -25.55 12.35 -3.61
N ALA A 277 -26.26 11.29 -4.06
CA ALA A 277 -27.26 11.38 -5.12
C ALA A 277 -28.36 12.41 -4.82
N TYR A 278 -28.89 12.43 -3.61
CA TYR A 278 -29.97 13.33 -3.21
C TYR A 278 -29.53 14.80 -3.08
N ALA A 279 -28.26 15.10 -3.08
CA ALA A 279 -27.74 16.46 -3.10
C ALA A 279 -27.56 17.01 -4.53
N ASP A 280 -27.64 16.15 -5.56
CA ASP A 280 -27.51 16.57 -6.95
C ASP A 280 -28.88 16.91 -7.52
N LEU A 281 -29.05 18.14 -8.00
CA LEU A 281 -30.36 18.66 -8.54
C LEU A 281 -30.83 17.89 -9.77
N ARG A 282 -29.96 17.14 -10.45
CA ARG A 282 -30.33 16.33 -11.62
C ARG A 282 -30.91 14.97 -11.20
N PHE A 283 -30.69 14.54 -9.94
CA PHE A 283 -31.19 13.26 -9.46
C PHE A 283 -32.71 13.26 -9.34
N ASN A 284 -33.34 12.23 -9.90
CA ASN A 284 -34.82 12.07 -9.79
C ASN A 284 -35.13 10.96 -8.77
N PRO A 285 -35.61 11.28 -7.55
CA PRO A 285 -35.93 10.32 -6.53
C PRO A 285 -37.17 9.47 -6.77
N SER A 286 -37.91 9.72 -7.87
CA SER A 286 -39.15 8.98 -8.17
C SER A 286 -38.88 7.48 -8.42
N PHE A 287 -37.73 7.15 -9.03
CA PHE A 287 -37.34 5.76 -9.25
C PHE A 287 -37.06 5.03 -7.94
N ASP A 288 -36.37 5.68 -7.00
CA ASP A 288 -36.15 5.11 -5.68
C ASP A 288 -37.46 4.81 -4.94
N LYS A 289 -38.43 5.72 -5.03
CA LYS A 289 -39.78 5.54 -4.45
C LYS A 289 -40.55 4.40 -5.10
N GLN A 290 -40.41 4.18 -6.40
CA GLN A 290 -41.11 3.12 -7.13
C GLN A 290 -40.49 1.74 -6.87
N THR A 291 -39.17 1.67 -6.77
CA THR A 291 -38.43 0.41 -6.64
C THR A 291 -38.11 0.02 -5.20
N GLY A 292 -38.29 0.93 -4.25
CA GLY A 292 -37.85 0.76 -2.87
C GLY A 292 -36.33 0.73 -2.69
N PHE A 293 -35.57 1.07 -3.73
CA PHE A 293 -34.11 1.17 -3.68
C PHE A 293 -33.70 2.56 -3.22
N PHE A 294 -32.70 2.66 -2.37
CA PHE A 294 -32.17 3.93 -1.91
C PHE A 294 -30.82 4.23 -2.54
N THR A 295 -30.79 5.19 -3.46
CA THR A 295 -29.58 5.59 -4.17
C THR A 295 -28.75 6.55 -3.31
N ARG A 296 -27.54 6.13 -2.91
CA ARG A 296 -26.61 6.95 -2.14
C ARG A 296 -25.60 7.64 -3.03
N SER A 297 -24.91 6.88 -3.89
CA SER A 297 -23.89 7.38 -4.79
C SER A 297 -24.08 6.87 -6.22
N ILE A 298 -23.61 7.63 -7.19
CA ILE A 298 -23.78 7.34 -8.62
C ILE A 298 -22.46 7.59 -9.35
N LEU A 299 -21.99 6.60 -10.10
CA LEU A 299 -21.01 6.80 -11.16
C LEU A 299 -21.71 6.54 -12.49
N CYS A 300 -21.69 7.52 -13.40
CA CYS A 300 -22.30 7.41 -14.71
C CYS A 300 -21.30 7.77 -15.80
N MET A 301 -21.12 6.90 -16.78
CA MET A 301 -20.14 7.04 -17.86
C MET A 301 -20.81 6.91 -19.23
N PRO A 302 -20.37 7.71 -20.24
CA PRO A 302 -20.85 7.58 -21.61
C PRO A 302 -20.28 6.31 -22.27
N VAL A 303 -21.10 5.68 -23.11
CA VAL A 303 -20.71 4.58 -23.99
C VAL A 303 -20.60 5.10 -25.40
N PHE A 304 -19.43 4.94 -26.02
CA PHE A 304 -19.16 5.46 -27.35
C PHE A 304 -19.15 4.36 -28.43
N SER A 305 -19.61 4.70 -29.61
CA SER A 305 -19.35 3.89 -30.81
C SER A 305 -17.89 4.04 -31.26
N LYS A 306 -17.45 3.18 -32.19
CA LYS A 306 -16.13 3.33 -32.84
C LYS A 306 -15.90 4.69 -33.50
N ALA A 307 -16.98 5.37 -33.90
CA ALA A 307 -16.93 6.71 -34.52
C ALA A 307 -16.94 7.85 -33.49
N GLY A 308 -16.85 7.55 -32.17
CA GLY A 308 -16.84 8.55 -31.11
C GLY A 308 -18.20 9.15 -30.76
N LYS A 309 -19.31 8.65 -31.36
CA LYS A 309 -20.66 9.09 -31.00
C LYS A 309 -21.12 8.40 -29.71
N THR A 310 -21.71 9.15 -28.78
CA THR A 310 -22.34 8.55 -27.59
C THR A 310 -23.58 7.75 -28.05
N ILE A 311 -23.60 6.45 -27.71
CA ILE A 311 -24.68 5.52 -28.04
C ILE A 311 -25.47 5.06 -26.82
N GLY A 312 -25.00 5.39 -25.63
CA GLY A 312 -25.64 5.01 -24.38
C GLY A 312 -24.86 5.51 -23.19
N VAL A 313 -25.25 5.07 -22.00
CA VAL A 313 -24.56 5.35 -20.74
C VAL A 313 -24.55 4.11 -19.85
N SER A 314 -23.45 3.87 -19.17
CA SER A 314 -23.35 2.88 -18.09
C SER A 314 -23.43 3.61 -16.75
N GLN A 315 -24.30 3.14 -15.87
CA GLN A 315 -24.53 3.72 -14.56
C GLN A 315 -24.37 2.65 -13.49
N VAL A 316 -23.59 2.95 -12.45
CA VAL A 316 -23.48 2.11 -11.25
C VAL A 316 -23.94 2.90 -10.02
N LEU A 317 -24.60 2.20 -9.12
CA LEU A 317 -25.22 2.76 -7.94
C LEU A 317 -24.63 2.13 -6.67
N ASN A 318 -24.40 2.96 -5.69
CA ASN A 318 -24.00 2.57 -4.34
C ASN A 318 -22.71 1.74 -4.28
N LYS A 319 -21.56 2.37 -4.36
CA LYS A 319 -20.27 1.75 -4.04
C LYS A 319 -20.34 1.13 -2.64
N ARG A 320 -19.94 -0.14 -2.50
CA ARG A 320 -19.83 -0.80 -1.21
C ARG A 320 -18.51 -0.39 -0.54
N GLY A 321 -18.51 -0.28 0.78
CA GLY A 321 -17.29 -0.02 1.56
C GLY A 321 -16.74 1.39 1.53
N GLY A 322 -17.43 2.37 0.96
CA GLY A 322 -17.01 3.77 0.98
C GLY A 322 -17.88 4.67 0.11
N SER A 323 -17.85 5.95 0.38
CA SER A 323 -18.45 7.01 -0.45
C SER A 323 -17.51 7.39 -1.58
#